data_756ae37b4fb5cf7486008bfbecc69705
#
_entry.id   756ae37b4fb5cf7486008bfbecc69705
#
_cell.length_a   1.000
_cell.length_b   1.000
_cell.length_c   1.000
_cell.angle_alpha   90.00
_cell.angle_beta   90.00
_cell.angle_gamma   90.00
#
_symmetry.space_group_name_H-M   'P 1'
#
loop_
_entity.id
_entity.type
_entity.pdbx_description
1 polymer ?
#
loop_
_entity_poly.entity_id
_entity_poly.type
_entity_poly.pdbx_seq_one_letter_code
_entity_poly.pdbx_strand_id
1 'polypeptide(L)'
;ADMPLFDGLVANTESGVNFDTPAGRIIEATAEGRVTRDSVTRFYQSTLPQLGWVRIGALAFEREGERLTLSMRDSNGGLAVHFKLTPK
;
A
#
# COMPACT_ATOMS: atom_id res chain seq x y z
N ALA A 1 6.88 -0.62 8.30
CA ALA A 1 6.45 -1.05 9.57
C ALA A 1 5.23 -0.31 10.08
N ASP A 2 4.96 0.88 9.55
CA ASP A 2 3.89 1.70 10.07
C ASP A 2 2.73 1.85 9.08
N MET A 3 2.59 0.88 8.18
CA MET A 3 1.50 0.92 7.22
C MET A 3 0.22 0.42 7.88
N PRO A 4 -0.80 1.26 8.02
CA PRO A 4 -2.07 0.79 8.55
C PRO A 4 -2.71 -0.18 7.58
N LEU A 5 -3.35 -1.20 8.11
CA LEU A 5 -4.05 -2.18 7.30
C LEU A 5 -5.55 -1.94 7.45
N PHE A 6 -6.22 -1.68 6.32
CA PHE A 6 -7.66 -1.45 6.34
C PHE A 6 -8.39 -2.66 6.93
N ASP A 7 -9.36 -2.40 7.81
CA ASP A 7 -10.11 -3.47 8.45
C ASP A 7 -10.80 -4.34 7.39
N GLY A 8 -10.57 -5.63 7.47
CA GLY A 8 -11.07 -6.59 6.47
C GLY A 8 -10.01 -7.09 5.51
N LEU A 9 -8.84 -6.45 5.48
CA LEU A 9 -7.71 -6.93 4.68
C LEU A 9 -6.81 -7.80 5.55
N VAL A 10 -6.29 -8.87 4.94
CA VAL A 10 -5.33 -9.76 5.60
C VAL A 10 -4.06 -9.77 4.77
N ALA A 11 -2.94 -9.48 5.40
CA ALA A 11 -1.66 -9.44 4.70
C ALA A 11 -1.26 -10.85 4.24
N ASN A 12 -0.79 -10.93 2.99
CA ASN A 12 -0.26 -12.17 2.44
C ASN A 12 1.25 -12.17 2.64
N THR A 13 1.72 -12.88 3.66
CA THR A 13 3.14 -12.89 4.02
C THR A 13 4.00 -13.69 3.05
N GLU A 14 3.40 -14.50 2.19
CA GLU A 14 4.16 -15.31 1.24
C GLU A 14 4.54 -14.56 -0.02
N SER A 15 3.88 -13.45 -0.32
CA SER A 15 4.13 -12.67 -1.53
C SER A 15 4.93 -11.40 -1.28
N GLY A 16 5.47 -11.23 -0.07
CA GLY A 16 6.22 -10.04 0.27
C GLY A 16 7.62 -10.05 -0.32
N VAL A 17 8.08 -8.89 -0.75
CA VAL A 17 9.44 -8.67 -1.22
C VAL A 17 10.03 -7.53 -0.41
N ASN A 18 11.25 -7.73 0.10
CA ASN A 18 11.93 -6.71 0.87
C ASN A 18 13.42 -6.84 0.62
N PHE A 19 14.00 -5.89 -0.09
CA PHE A 19 15.45 -5.88 -0.29
C PHE A 19 15.98 -4.45 -0.39
N ASP A 20 17.25 -4.31 -0.04
CA ASP A 20 17.92 -3.03 -0.04
C ASP A 20 18.67 -2.82 -1.35
N THR A 21 18.70 -1.57 -1.81
CA THR A 21 19.48 -1.14 -2.96
C THR A 21 20.34 0.05 -2.55
N PRO A 22 21.35 0.42 -3.35
CA PRO A 22 22.13 1.63 -3.05
C PRO A 22 21.28 2.90 -2.99
N ALA A 23 20.15 2.93 -3.67
CA ALA A 23 19.25 4.09 -3.65
C ALA A 23 18.26 4.06 -2.50
N GLY A 24 18.13 2.92 -1.79
CA GLY A 24 17.18 2.76 -0.71
C GLY A 24 16.55 1.37 -0.75
N ARG A 25 15.46 1.20 -0.03
CA ARG A 25 14.80 -0.10 0.09
C ARG A 25 13.62 -0.22 -0.88
N ILE A 26 13.33 -1.45 -1.28
CA ILE A 26 12.15 -1.77 -2.07
C ILE A 26 11.35 -2.79 -1.28
N ILE A 27 10.09 -2.48 -1.03
CA ILE A 27 9.19 -3.36 -0.30
C ILE A 27 7.91 -3.53 -1.11
N GLU A 28 7.51 -4.78 -1.32
CA GLU A 28 6.24 -5.10 -1.95
C GLU A 28 5.48 -6.05 -1.07
N ALA A 29 4.20 -5.81 -0.93
CA ALA A 29 3.33 -6.65 -0.11
C ALA A 29 1.92 -6.62 -0.70
N THR A 30 1.19 -7.70 -0.49
CA THR A 30 -0.19 -7.81 -0.94
C THR A 30 -1.08 -8.17 0.24
N ALA A 31 -2.26 -7.56 0.30
CA ALA A 31 -3.27 -7.90 1.28
C ALA A 31 -4.58 -8.17 0.54
N GLU A 32 -5.38 -9.09 1.07
CA GLU A 32 -6.63 -9.50 0.43
C GLU A 32 -7.76 -9.51 1.43
N GLY A 33 -8.97 -9.26 0.92
CA GLY A 33 -10.15 -9.31 1.76
C GLY A 33 -11.42 -9.00 0.97
N ARG A 34 -12.54 -9.19 1.62
CA ARG A 34 -13.85 -8.87 1.02
C ARG A 34 -14.20 -7.42 1.31
N VAL A 35 -13.52 -6.53 0.63
CA VAL A 35 -13.69 -5.09 0.78
C VAL A 35 -13.87 -4.48 -0.60
N THR A 36 -14.36 -3.24 -0.66
CA THR A 36 -14.58 -2.57 -1.92
C THR A 36 -13.41 -1.64 -2.25
N ARG A 37 -13.17 -1.42 -3.54
CA ARG A 37 -12.13 -0.50 -3.99
C ARG A 37 -12.36 0.89 -3.40
N ASP A 38 -13.61 1.33 -3.39
CA ASP A 38 -13.93 2.67 -2.92
C ASP A 38 -13.61 2.84 -1.44
N SER A 39 -13.96 1.86 -0.62
CA SER A 39 -13.68 1.91 0.82
C SER A 39 -12.18 1.92 1.10
N VAL A 40 -11.43 1.08 0.41
CA VAL A 40 -9.97 1.00 0.57
C VAL A 40 -9.33 2.32 0.11
N THR A 41 -9.74 2.82 -1.04
CA THR A 41 -9.21 4.08 -1.57
C THR A 41 -9.43 5.22 -0.60
N ARG A 42 -10.65 5.37 -0.10
CA ARG A 42 -10.97 6.43 0.86
C ARG A 42 -10.17 6.31 2.14
N PHE A 43 -10.01 5.08 2.63
CA PHE A 43 -9.26 4.85 3.86
C PHE A 43 -7.82 5.34 3.72
N TYR A 44 -7.13 4.93 2.65
CA TYR A 44 -5.73 5.29 2.50
C TYR A 44 -5.54 6.75 2.12
N GLN A 45 -6.46 7.32 1.32
CA GLN A 45 -6.39 8.75 1.02
C GLN A 45 -6.62 9.62 2.25
N SER A 46 -7.34 9.12 3.23
CA SER A 46 -7.60 9.84 4.48
C SER A 46 -6.52 9.58 5.52
N THR A 47 -6.03 8.35 5.60
CA THR A 47 -5.15 7.92 6.69
C THR A 47 -3.68 8.25 6.44
N LEU A 48 -3.19 8.03 5.23
CA LEU A 48 -1.77 8.22 4.94
C LEU A 48 -1.30 9.66 5.13
N PRO A 49 -2.07 10.70 4.73
CA PRO A 49 -1.65 12.06 5.03
C PRO A 49 -1.48 12.34 6.52
N GLN A 50 -2.27 11.68 7.36
CA GLN A 50 -2.14 11.84 8.81
C GLN A 50 -0.83 11.25 9.33
N LEU A 51 -0.22 10.37 8.57
CA LEU A 51 1.06 9.74 8.90
C LEU A 51 2.24 10.42 8.21
N GLY A 52 2.02 11.59 7.63
CA GLY A 52 3.09 12.36 7.01
C GLY A 52 3.28 12.10 5.52
N TRP A 53 2.45 11.25 4.91
CA TRP A 53 2.55 11.00 3.48
C TRP A 53 1.88 12.12 2.69
N VAL A 54 2.54 12.57 1.62
CA VAL A 54 2.00 13.59 0.73
C VAL A 54 1.45 12.88 -0.51
N ARG A 55 0.18 13.10 -0.79
CA ARG A 55 -0.46 12.48 -1.93
C ARG A 55 0.00 13.12 -3.24
N ILE A 56 0.46 12.30 -4.19
CA ILE A 56 0.92 12.77 -5.50
C ILE A 56 0.09 12.20 -6.65
N GLY A 57 -0.85 11.33 -6.37
CA GLY A 57 -1.75 10.73 -7.35
C GLY A 57 -2.93 10.11 -6.63
N ALA A 58 -3.80 9.41 -7.36
CA ALA A 58 -4.97 8.80 -6.76
C ALA A 58 -4.60 7.86 -5.61
N LEU A 59 -3.59 7.01 -5.81
CA LEU A 59 -3.08 6.08 -4.79
C LEU A 59 -1.55 6.07 -4.83
N ALA A 60 -0.95 7.24 -4.92
CA ALA A 60 0.49 7.41 -4.90
C ALA A 60 0.84 8.49 -3.90
N PHE A 61 1.83 8.21 -3.06
CA PHE A 61 2.21 9.06 -1.95
C PHE A 61 3.73 9.12 -1.82
N GLU A 62 4.23 10.20 -1.26
CA GLU A 62 5.67 10.36 -1.00
C GLU A 62 5.91 10.82 0.42
N ARG A 63 6.99 10.34 1.03
CA ARG A 63 7.42 10.74 2.36
C ARG A 63 8.90 10.40 2.54
N GLU A 64 9.68 11.39 2.98
CA GLU A 64 11.07 11.19 3.40
C GLU A 64 11.91 10.44 2.39
N GLY A 65 11.79 10.81 1.11
CA GLY A 65 12.60 10.20 0.06
C GLY A 65 12.07 8.87 -0.44
N GLU A 66 10.88 8.46 -0.02
CA GLU A 66 10.27 7.21 -0.47
C GLU A 66 8.94 7.47 -1.15
N ARG A 67 8.59 6.58 -2.08
CA ARG A 67 7.30 6.63 -2.77
C ARG A 67 6.54 5.35 -2.49
N LEU A 68 5.28 5.52 -2.10
CA LEU A 68 4.37 4.41 -1.87
C LEU A 68 3.27 4.45 -2.92
N THR A 69 3.05 3.33 -3.60
CA THR A 69 1.95 3.19 -4.55
C THR A 69 1.11 1.99 -4.17
N LEU A 70 -0.20 2.14 -4.33
CA LEU A 70 -1.15 1.07 -4.11
C LEU A 70 -1.84 0.75 -5.44
N SER A 71 -2.02 -0.53 -5.72
CA SER A 71 -2.82 -0.98 -6.85
C SER A 71 -3.77 -2.05 -6.35
N MET A 72 -4.85 -2.26 -7.08
CA MET A 72 -5.91 -3.16 -6.66
C MET A 72 -6.37 -4.00 -7.84
N ARG A 73 -6.80 -5.23 -7.53
CA ARG A 73 -7.41 -6.11 -8.52
C ARG A 73 -8.43 -7.00 -7.83
N ASP A 74 -9.40 -7.46 -8.59
CA ASP A 74 -10.38 -8.40 -8.07
C ASP A 74 -9.73 -9.76 -7.84
N SER A 75 -10.09 -10.42 -6.76
CA SER A 75 -9.50 -11.70 -6.39
C SER A 75 -10.52 -12.54 -5.63
N ASN A 76 -10.93 -13.66 -6.21
CA ASN A 76 -11.78 -14.67 -5.53
C ASN A 76 -12.98 -14.08 -4.80
N GLY A 77 -13.73 -13.18 -5.46
CA GLY A 77 -14.91 -12.57 -4.86
C GLY A 77 -14.60 -11.44 -3.90
N GLY A 78 -13.35 -11.05 -3.81
CA GLY A 78 -12.90 -9.94 -2.97
C GLY A 78 -11.94 -9.05 -3.72
N LEU A 79 -11.03 -8.42 -2.99
CA LEU A 79 -10.08 -7.46 -3.53
C LEU A 79 -8.69 -7.79 -3.05
N ALA A 80 -7.71 -7.71 -3.94
CA ALA A 80 -6.30 -7.79 -3.60
C ALA A 80 -5.70 -6.39 -3.73
N VAL A 81 -5.03 -5.93 -2.70
CA VAL A 81 -4.37 -4.61 -2.67
C VAL A 81 -2.87 -4.85 -2.63
N HIS A 82 -2.17 -4.31 -3.61
CA HIS A 82 -0.71 -4.43 -3.70
C HIS A 82 -0.08 -3.11 -3.27
N PHE A 83 0.83 -3.21 -2.31
CA PHE A 83 1.57 -2.06 -1.78
C PHE A 83 3.00 -2.14 -2.29
N LYS A 84 3.51 -1.05 -2.83
CA LYS A 84 4.90 -1.00 -3.31
C LYS A 84 5.56 0.26 -2.78
N LEU A 85 6.63 0.06 -2.01
CA LEU A 85 7.46 1.14 -1.49
C LEU A 85 8.79 1.13 -2.24
N THR A 86 9.17 2.27 -2.79
CA THR A 86 10.43 2.40 -3.53
C THR A 86 11.12 3.69 -3.14
N PRO A 87 12.45 3.80 -3.39
CA PRO A 87 13.12 5.09 -3.29
C PRO A 87 12.51 6.06 -4.29
N LYS A 88 12.43 7.30 -3.87
CA LYS A 88 11.92 8.38 -4.71
C LYS A 88 12.89 8.73 -5.84
#